data_576bb27645a3f675aabd5e77e22747a5
#
_entry.id   576bb27645a3f675aabd5e77e22747a5
#
_cell.length_a   1.000
_cell.length_b   1.000
_cell.length_c   1.000
_cell.angle_alpha   90.00
_cell.angle_beta   90.00
_cell.angle_gamma   90.00
#
_symmetry.space_group_name_H-M   'P 1'
#
loop_
_entity.id
_entity.type
_entity.pdbx_description
1 polymer ?
#
loop_
_entity_poly.entity_id
_entity_poly.type
_entity_poly.pdbx_seq_one_letter_code
_entity_poly.pdbx_strand_id
1 'polypeptide(L)'
;MSGELLRFGEVAIAVHASSESTGGALSLFEELPPMVDTPLHVHSKEDELFHVLEGEHVIEVGDREFRIWPGGTVFAPRGIPHAQRRVVPGEGRLLILTPPGGFDGFFRELAAAEAAGTLGPDAYAAASEKYGITWL
;
A
#
# COMPACT_ATOMS: atom_id res chain seq x y z
N MET A 1 -16.56 -5.80 10.86
CA MET A 1 -16.60 -4.37 10.72
C MET A 1 -15.24 -3.85 10.28
N SER A 2 -15.27 -2.97 9.37
CA SER A 2 -14.05 -2.41 8.84
C SER A 2 -13.31 -1.63 9.91
N GLY A 3 -12.08 -1.51 9.71
CA GLY A 3 -11.22 -0.89 10.60
C GLY A 3 -11.06 0.60 10.43
N GLU A 4 -9.90 1.01 10.64
CA GLU A 4 -9.43 2.35 10.79
C GLU A 4 -9.25 3.05 9.43
N LEU A 5 -9.59 4.34 9.39
CA LEU A 5 -9.36 5.19 8.24
C LEU A 5 -8.17 6.11 8.53
N LEU A 6 -7.15 6.06 7.68
CA LEU A 6 -5.95 6.86 7.79
C LEU A 6 -5.82 7.79 6.59
N ARG A 7 -5.49 9.07 6.84
CA ARG A 7 -5.34 10.08 5.80
C ARG A 7 -4.01 10.80 5.92
N PHE A 8 -3.33 10.97 4.78
CA PHE A 8 -2.12 11.79 4.68
C PHE A 8 -1.98 12.30 3.23
N GLY A 9 -1.80 13.61 3.07
CA GLY A 9 -1.82 14.23 1.75
C GLY A 9 -3.14 13.92 1.05
N GLU A 10 -3.07 13.41 -0.18
CA GLU A 10 -4.23 13.03 -0.97
C GLU A 10 -4.61 11.55 -0.79
N VAL A 11 -3.87 10.84 0.05
CA VAL A 11 -4.06 9.40 0.26
C VAL A 11 -5.02 9.13 1.40
N ALA A 12 -5.92 8.19 1.20
CA ALA A 12 -6.81 7.68 2.24
C ALA A 12 -6.73 6.15 2.24
N ILE A 13 -6.39 5.58 3.39
CA ILE A 13 -6.22 4.13 3.56
C ILE A 13 -7.27 3.63 4.53
N ALA A 14 -8.03 2.61 4.13
CA ALA A 14 -8.90 1.86 5.02
C ALA A 14 -8.19 0.58 5.46
N VAL A 15 -7.85 0.49 6.73
CA VAL A 15 -7.21 -0.71 7.29
C VAL A 15 -8.29 -1.68 7.73
N HIS A 16 -8.41 -2.81 7.06
CA HIS A 16 -9.42 -3.83 7.36
C HIS A 16 -8.95 -4.82 8.41
N ALA A 17 -7.66 -5.15 8.40
CA ALA A 17 -7.02 -5.96 9.43
C ALA A 17 -5.61 -5.41 9.67
N SER A 18 -5.28 -5.17 10.92
CA SER A 18 -4.00 -4.60 11.28
C SER A 18 -3.01 -5.67 11.73
N SER A 19 -1.75 -5.30 11.81
CA SER A 19 -0.75 -6.13 12.46
C SER A 19 -1.18 -6.51 13.87
N GLU A 20 -1.70 -5.54 14.64
CA GLU A 20 -2.18 -5.77 16.01
C GLU A 20 -3.37 -6.75 16.04
N SER A 21 -4.39 -6.52 15.20
CA SER A 21 -5.60 -7.35 15.22
C SER A 21 -5.37 -8.78 14.74
N THR A 22 -4.29 -9.02 14.02
CA THR A 22 -3.93 -10.35 13.49
C THR A 22 -2.79 -11.02 14.25
N GLY A 23 -2.37 -10.47 15.38
CA GLY A 23 -1.26 -11.01 16.15
C GLY A 23 0.07 -10.99 15.41
N GLY A 24 0.29 -10.01 14.55
CA GLY A 24 1.50 -9.87 13.76
C GLY A 24 1.50 -10.66 12.45
N ALA A 25 0.38 -11.26 12.06
CA ALA A 25 0.34 -12.12 10.87
C ALA A 25 0.38 -11.33 9.55
N LEU A 26 -0.38 -10.24 9.47
CA LEU A 26 -0.50 -9.48 8.24
C LEU A 26 -1.11 -8.10 8.46
N SER A 27 -1.07 -7.28 7.41
CA SER A 27 -1.92 -6.10 7.28
C SER A 27 -2.79 -6.29 6.05
N LEU A 28 -4.06 -5.91 6.13
CA LEU A 28 -5.00 -5.93 5.03
C LEU A 28 -5.62 -4.55 4.91
N PHE A 29 -5.45 -3.92 3.76
CA PHE A 29 -5.88 -2.55 3.59
C PHE A 29 -6.31 -2.26 2.16
N GLU A 30 -6.97 -1.14 1.99
CA GLU A 30 -7.45 -0.66 0.71
C GLU A 30 -7.16 0.83 0.61
N GLU A 31 -6.63 1.26 -0.52
CA GLU A 31 -6.52 2.68 -0.81
C GLU A 31 -7.84 3.17 -1.40
N LEU A 32 -8.42 4.20 -0.77
CA LEU A 32 -9.70 4.75 -1.19
C LEU A 32 -9.53 5.78 -2.30
N PRO A 33 -10.58 6.02 -3.11
CA PRO A 33 -10.53 7.07 -4.13
C PRO A 33 -10.31 8.47 -3.53
N PRO A 34 -9.58 9.33 -4.23
CA PRO A 34 -8.87 9.06 -5.46
C PRO A 34 -7.60 8.26 -5.19
N MET A 35 -7.48 7.09 -5.82
CA MET A 35 -6.27 6.29 -5.71
C MET A 35 -5.10 7.01 -6.36
N VAL A 36 -3.94 6.93 -5.74
CA VAL A 36 -2.69 7.46 -6.28
C VAL A 36 -1.85 6.29 -6.79
N ASP A 37 -1.34 6.40 -8.01
CA ASP A 37 -0.42 5.40 -8.53
C ASP A 37 0.87 5.42 -7.70
N THR A 38 1.42 4.26 -7.41
CA THR A 38 2.66 4.18 -6.65
C THR A 38 3.87 4.12 -7.58
N PRO A 39 4.93 4.90 -7.30
CA PRO A 39 6.18 4.74 -8.04
C PRO A 39 6.84 3.41 -7.70
N LEU A 40 7.82 3.04 -8.50
CA LEU A 40 8.57 1.80 -8.29
C LEU A 40 9.28 1.84 -6.94
N HIS A 41 9.10 0.79 -6.15
CA HIS A 41 9.68 0.69 -4.81
C HIS A 41 9.87 -0.78 -4.40
N VAL A 42 10.62 -0.96 -3.31
CA VAL A 42 10.94 -2.30 -2.78
C VAL A 42 10.56 -2.34 -1.30
N HIS A 43 9.88 -3.41 -0.90
CA HIS A 43 9.68 -3.75 0.51
C HIS A 43 10.70 -4.79 0.94
N SER A 44 11.49 -4.50 1.96
CA SER A 44 12.47 -5.45 2.48
C SER A 44 11.90 -6.41 3.51
N LYS A 45 10.72 -6.10 4.08
CA LYS A 45 10.15 -6.83 5.22
C LYS A 45 8.92 -7.65 4.89
N GLU A 46 8.14 -7.25 3.88
CA GLU A 46 6.86 -7.88 3.57
C GLU A 46 6.80 -8.38 2.14
N ASP A 47 6.06 -9.47 1.96
CA ASP A 47 5.49 -9.79 0.66
C ASP A 47 4.23 -8.96 0.47
N GLU A 48 3.74 -8.84 -0.75
CA GLU A 48 2.55 -8.05 -1.04
C GLU A 48 1.66 -8.77 -2.04
N LEU A 49 0.37 -8.82 -1.74
CA LEU A 49 -0.65 -9.37 -2.62
C LEU A 49 -1.60 -8.25 -3.00
N PHE A 50 -1.85 -8.12 -4.31
CA PHE A 50 -2.80 -7.16 -4.85
C PHE A 50 -4.00 -7.92 -5.38
N HIS A 51 -5.18 -7.59 -4.92
CA HIS A 51 -6.42 -8.19 -5.39
C HIS A 51 -7.36 -7.11 -5.91
N VAL A 52 -7.75 -7.20 -7.18
CA VAL A 52 -8.60 -6.19 -7.81
C VAL A 52 -10.06 -6.41 -7.43
N LEU A 53 -10.67 -5.37 -6.85
CA LEU A 53 -12.10 -5.35 -6.53
C LEU A 53 -12.90 -4.66 -7.62
N GLU A 54 -12.38 -3.55 -8.14
CA GLU A 54 -13.02 -2.77 -9.20
C GLU A 54 -11.96 -2.18 -10.13
N GLY A 55 -12.33 -2.00 -11.40
CA GLY A 55 -11.48 -1.37 -12.40
C GLY A 55 -10.38 -2.27 -12.93
N GLU A 56 -9.58 -1.71 -13.82
CA GLU A 56 -8.44 -2.38 -14.43
C GLU A 56 -7.15 -1.75 -13.90
N HIS A 57 -6.21 -2.59 -13.50
CA HIS A 57 -4.94 -2.16 -12.91
C HIS A 57 -3.77 -2.80 -13.63
N VAL A 58 -2.64 -2.11 -13.61
CA VAL A 58 -1.37 -2.65 -14.07
C VAL A 58 -0.44 -2.71 -12.87
N ILE A 59 0.06 -3.91 -12.60
CA ILE A 59 1.02 -4.16 -11.52
C ILE A 59 2.34 -4.58 -12.15
N GLU A 60 3.40 -3.83 -11.87
CA GLU A 60 4.75 -4.20 -12.27
C GLU A 60 5.41 -4.96 -11.13
N VAL A 61 6.02 -6.10 -11.41
CA VAL A 61 6.79 -6.89 -10.45
C VAL A 61 8.09 -7.32 -11.13
N GLY A 62 9.21 -6.74 -10.70
CA GLY A 62 10.49 -6.96 -11.34
C GLY A 62 10.46 -6.46 -12.79
N ASP A 63 10.77 -7.35 -13.72
CA ASP A 63 10.75 -7.07 -15.16
C ASP A 63 9.43 -7.48 -15.83
N ARG A 64 8.42 -7.86 -15.06
CA ARG A 64 7.13 -8.31 -15.57
C ARG A 64 6.05 -7.28 -15.30
N GLU A 65 5.07 -7.21 -16.22
CA GLU A 65 3.91 -6.36 -16.11
C GLU A 65 2.65 -7.21 -16.19
N PHE A 66 1.76 -7.02 -15.22
CA PHE A 66 0.49 -7.74 -15.16
C PHE A 66 -0.67 -6.76 -15.29
N ARG A 67 -1.52 -7.00 -16.27
CA ARG A 67 -2.77 -6.26 -16.42
C ARG A 67 -3.88 -7.11 -15.84
N ILE A 68 -4.57 -6.59 -14.82
CA ILE A 68 -5.55 -7.37 -14.07
C ILE A 68 -6.87 -6.64 -13.89
N TRP A 69 -7.93 -7.43 -13.85
CA TRP A 69 -9.33 -7.02 -13.75
C TRP A 69 -9.93 -7.55 -12.45
N PRO A 70 -11.19 -7.15 -12.11
CA PRO A 70 -11.84 -7.62 -10.89
C PRO A 70 -11.79 -9.14 -10.73
N GLY A 71 -11.37 -9.57 -9.53
CA GLY A 71 -11.14 -10.98 -9.22
C GLY A 71 -9.71 -11.45 -9.44
N GLY A 72 -8.87 -10.66 -10.14
CA GLY A 72 -7.47 -10.98 -10.37
C GLY A 72 -6.59 -10.68 -9.17
N THR A 73 -5.53 -11.46 -9.01
CA THR A 73 -4.57 -11.32 -7.91
C THR A 73 -3.14 -11.38 -8.45
N VAL A 74 -2.28 -10.49 -7.96
CA VAL A 74 -0.84 -10.50 -8.29
C VAL A 74 -0.05 -10.56 -6.98
N PHE A 75 0.96 -11.43 -6.97
CA PHE A 75 1.89 -11.55 -5.85
C PHE A 75 3.20 -10.83 -6.16
N ALA A 76 3.62 -9.94 -5.26
CA ALA A 76 4.90 -9.24 -5.33
C ALA A 76 5.76 -9.69 -4.14
N PRO A 77 6.81 -10.52 -4.37
CA PRO A 77 7.67 -10.98 -3.28
C PRO A 77 8.46 -9.82 -2.67
N ARG A 78 8.76 -9.93 -1.37
CA ARG A 78 9.68 -8.99 -0.73
C ARG A 78 11.02 -8.96 -1.46
N GLY A 79 11.65 -7.79 -1.48
CA GLY A 79 12.95 -7.61 -2.12
C GLY A 79 12.88 -7.44 -3.63
N ILE A 80 11.72 -7.57 -4.24
CA ILE A 80 11.54 -7.37 -5.68
C ILE A 80 10.84 -6.03 -5.93
N PRO A 81 11.40 -5.16 -6.78
CA PRO A 81 10.76 -3.88 -7.10
C PRO A 81 9.37 -4.06 -7.70
N HIS A 82 8.43 -3.26 -7.24
CA HIS A 82 7.07 -3.28 -7.78
C HIS A 82 6.44 -1.89 -7.79
N ALA A 83 5.40 -1.75 -8.61
CA ALA A 83 4.59 -0.54 -8.73
C ALA A 83 3.18 -0.92 -9.13
N GLN A 84 2.23 -0.05 -8.82
CA GLN A 84 0.85 -0.24 -9.27
C GLN A 84 0.30 1.05 -9.86
N ARG A 85 -0.50 0.92 -10.91
CA ARG A 85 -1.21 2.03 -11.52
C ARG A 85 -2.59 1.60 -12.02
N ARG A 86 -3.50 2.56 -12.07
CA ARG A 86 -4.81 2.36 -12.67
C ARG A 86 -4.72 2.60 -14.17
N VAL A 87 -5.53 1.87 -14.92
CA VAL A 87 -5.65 2.12 -16.37
C VAL A 87 -6.46 3.38 -16.62
N VAL A 88 -7.56 3.56 -15.87
CA VAL A 88 -8.38 4.78 -15.94
C VAL A 88 -8.16 5.61 -14.69
N PRO A 89 -7.60 6.83 -14.81
CA PRO A 89 -7.34 7.68 -13.64
C PRO A 89 -8.61 7.94 -12.81
N GLY A 90 -8.47 7.85 -11.50
CA GLY A 90 -9.56 8.10 -10.56
C GLY A 90 -10.51 6.93 -10.33
N GLU A 91 -10.40 5.86 -11.12
CA GLU A 91 -11.25 4.69 -11.00
C GLU A 91 -10.50 3.50 -10.43
N GLY A 92 -11.24 2.60 -9.80
CA GLY A 92 -10.72 1.33 -9.34
C GLY A 92 -10.67 1.19 -7.83
N ARG A 93 -10.65 -0.07 -7.40
CA ARG A 93 -10.44 -0.46 -6.00
C ARG A 93 -9.48 -1.63 -5.96
N LEU A 94 -8.50 -1.53 -5.09
CA LEU A 94 -7.44 -2.51 -4.96
C LEU A 94 -7.30 -2.89 -3.48
N LEU A 95 -7.49 -4.17 -3.20
CA LEU A 95 -7.27 -4.73 -1.86
C LEU A 95 -5.83 -5.20 -1.77
N ILE A 96 -5.12 -4.84 -0.71
CA ILE A 96 -3.70 -5.12 -0.55
C ILE A 96 -3.47 -5.84 0.77
N LEU A 97 -2.70 -6.92 0.70
CA LEU A 97 -2.38 -7.75 1.84
C LEU A 97 -0.86 -7.86 1.95
N THR A 98 -0.31 -7.52 3.13
CA THR A 98 1.13 -7.52 3.36
C THR A 98 1.49 -8.40 4.55
N PRO A 99 1.87 -9.66 4.34
CA PRO A 99 2.43 -10.52 5.38
C PRO A 99 3.96 -10.41 5.42
N PRO A 100 4.60 -10.53 6.59
CA PRO A 100 4.02 -10.52 7.93
C PRO A 100 3.48 -9.14 8.31
N GLY A 101 2.84 -9.04 9.47
CA GLY A 101 2.30 -7.78 9.95
C GLY A 101 3.36 -6.72 10.21
N GLY A 102 2.92 -5.46 10.26
CA GLY A 102 3.75 -4.30 10.57
C GLY A 102 3.57 -3.14 9.60
N PHE A 103 3.32 -3.41 8.33
CA PHE A 103 3.31 -2.36 7.32
C PHE A 103 2.22 -1.30 7.52
N ASP A 104 1.11 -1.64 8.13
CA ASP A 104 0.06 -0.65 8.44
C ASP A 104 0.59 0.49 9.33
N GLY A 105 1.66 0.25 10.09
CA GLY A 105 2.32 1.29 10.87
C GLY A 105 2.92 2.41 10.02
N PHE A 106 3.34 2.11 8.79
CA PHE A 106 3.83 3.12 7.85
C PHE A 106 2.75 4.19 7.60
N PHE A 107 1.53 3.75 7.33
CA PHE A 107 0.41 4.67 7.10
C PHE A 107 0.04 5.44 8.36
N ARG A 108 0.11 4.82 9.54
CA ARG A 108 -0.18 5.52 10.80
C ARG A 108 0.83 6.60 11.10
N GLU A 109 2.09 6.38 10.82
CA GLU A 109 3.11 7.40 11.01
C GLU A 109 2.91 8.59 10.07
N LEU A 110 2.57 8.33 8.80
CA LEU A 110 2.28 9.41 7.85
C LEU A 110 1.01 10.17 8.25
N ALA A 111 -0.03 9.47 8.69
CA ALA A 111 -1.26 10.12 9.15
C ALA A 111 -1.01 10.95 10.41
N ALA A 112 -0.17 10.49 11.33
CA ALA A 112 0.20 11.25 12.51
C ALA A 112 1.01 12.52 12.15
N ALA A 113 1.91 12.42 11.18
CA ALA A 113 2.65 13.58 10.67
C ALA A 113 1.72 14.60 10.02
N GLU A 114 0.74 14.15 9.25
CA GLU A 114 -0.29 15.02 8.67
C GLU A 114 -1.05 15.76 9.76
N ALA A 115 -1.54 15.04 10.76
CA ALA A 115 -2.28 15.65 11.87
C ALA A 115 -1.44 16.64 12.67
N ALA A 116 -0.14 16.41 12.77
CA ALA A 116 0.80 17.29 13.47
C ALA A 116 1.30 18.45 12.60
N GLY A 117 0.93 18.50 11.33
CA GLY A 117 1.40 19.53 10.39
C GLY A 117 2.86 19.34 9.97
N THR A 118 3.41 18.13 10.10
CA THR A 118 4.82 17.84 9.80
C THR A 118 5.01 16.89 8.61
N LEU A 119 3.93 16.62 7.86
CA LEU A 119 4.04 15.77 6.68
C LEU A 119 4.91 16.48 5.62
N GLY A 120 5.91 15.76 5.12
CA GLY A 120 6.82 16.29 4.11
C GLY A 120 7.91 15.27 3.81
N PRO A 121 8.93 15.65 3.02
CA PRO A 121 9.99 14.72 2.62
C PRO A 121 10.68 14.01 3.78
N ASP A 122 10.93 14.70 4.89
CA ASP A 122 11.60 14.10 6.05
C ASP A 122 10.72 13.05 6.74
N ALA A 123 9.41 13.30 6.84
CA ALA A 123 8.48 12.34 7.43
C ALA A 123 8.38 11.08 6.56
N TYR A 124 8.30 11.25 5.24
CA TYR A 124 8.30 10.12 4.31
C TYR A 124 9.61 9.33 4.37
N ALA A 125 10.75 10.01 4.42
CA ALA A 125 12.05 9.35 4.51
C ALA A 125 12.19 8.54 5.80
N ALA A 126 11.79 9.11 6.93
CA ALA A 126 11.85 8.45 8.24
C ALA A 126 10.93 7.22 8.30
N ALA A 127 9.70 7.35 7.83
CA ALA A 127 8.75 6.24 7.80
C ALA A 127 9.22 5.14 6.84
N SER A 128 9.73 5.51 5.67
CA SER A 128 10.26 4.55 4.68
C SER A 128 11.41 3.75 5.26
N GLU A 129 12.35 4.39 5.92
CA GLU A 129 13.48 3.72 6.57
C GLU A 129 13.00 2.75 7.65
N LYS A 130 12.10 3.20 8.50
CA LYS A 130 11.57 2.40 9.62
C LYS A 130 10.84 1.15 9.14
N TYR A 131 10.06 1.27 8.08
CA TYR A 131 9.24 0.17 7.57
C TYR A 131 9.87 -0.57 6.38
N GLY A 132 11.11 -0.26 6.04
CA GLY A 132 11.88 -1.02 5.07
C GLY A 132 11.47 -0.81 3.63
N ILE A 133 11.02 0.39 3.27
CA ILE A 133 10.67 0.75 1.90
C ILE A 133 11.81 1.55 1.28
N THR A 134 12.21 1.16 0.07
CA THR A 134 13.16 1.91 -0.75
C THR A 134 12.45 2.36 -2.03
N TRP A 135 12.46 3.65 -2.29
CA TRP A 135 11.90 4.23 -3.52
C TRP A 135 12.98 4.28 -4.59
N LEU A 136 12.63 3.87 -5.80
CA LEU A 136 13.58 3.75 -6.92
C LEU A 136 13.36 4.83 -7.98
#